data_26da68426826038507802b0678decce1
#
_entry.id   26da68426826038507802b0678decce1
#
_cell.length_a   1.000
_cell.length_b   1.000
_cell.length_c   1.000
_cell.angle_alpha   90.00
_cell.angle_beta   90.00
_cell.angle_gamma   90.00
#
_symmetry.space_group_name_H-M   'P 1'
#
loop_
_entity.id
_entity.type
_entity.pdbx_description
1 polymer ?
#
loop_
_entity_poly.entity_id
_entity_poly.type
_entity_poly.pdbx_seq_one_letter_code
_entity_poly.pdbx_strand_id
1 'polypeptide(L)'
;MSHPRKVVVVIPAYNEAAAIGQVIASIPRVIDEREVSCLVVDDGSVDGTAEVARGHGAFVVRHVVNLGVGAATRTGLRAARELDSEVIVTIDADGQHDPAEIASLVRCLVEGGHDVVIGSRILQPNGMPISRIAANLLLNAITFVVYGKVVSDSQSGFKAFSRKSLDIIELDSAGYEICSEIIGEIVRNQLNYKSLPVKAVYTQYSQAKGQPFLNGVNLILNLFVRMLRRV
;
A
#
# COMPACT_ATOMS: atom_id res chain seq x y z
N MET A 1 1.91 -12.04 29.58
CA MET A 1 2.73 -10.87 29.18
C MET A 1 2.06 -10.32 27.94
N SER A 2 1.57 -9.07 27.98
CA SER A 2 0.99 -8.43 26.83
C SER A 2 2.10 -8.25 25.78
N HIS A 3 1.94 -8.80 24.58
CA HIS A 3 2.82 -8.51 23.46
C HIS A 3 2.89 -6.99 23.25
N PRO A 4 4.08 -6.43 22.97
CA PRO A 4 4.17 -5.02 22.68
C PRO A 4 3.29 -4.71 21.46
N ARG A 5 2.37 -3.77 21.62
CA ARG A 5 1.51 -3.33 20.52
C ARG A 5 2.36 -2.58 19.49
N LYS A 6 2.64 -3.21 18.36
CA LYS A 6 3.49 -2.65 17.30
C LYS A 6 2.72 -2.36 16.04
N VAL A 7 3.02 -1.23 15.43
CA VAL A 7 2.64 -0.90 14.05
C VAL A 7 3.89 -0.98 13.18
N VAL A 8 3.84 -1.73 12.08
CA VAL A 8 4.91 -1.74 11.08
C VAL A 8 4.42 -1.06 9.81
N VAL A 9 5.10 -0.01 9.40
CA VAL A 9 4.83 0.69 8.14
C VAL A 9 5.74 0.13 7.06
N VAL A 10 5.16 -0.52 6.07
CA VAL A 10 5.83 -1.12 4.92
C VAL A 10 5.83 -0.14 3.76
N ILE A 11 7.00 0.17 3.22
CA ILE A 11 7.20 1.09 2.10
C ILE A 11 7.93 0.36 0.98
N PRO A 12 7.24 -0.11 -0.07
CA PRO A 12 7.90 -0.57 -1.29
C PRO A 12 8.51 0.64 -2.01
N ALA A 13 9.77 0.55 -2.40
CA ALA A 13 10.51 1.66 -3.01
C ALA A 13 11.39 1.18 -4.17
N TYR A 14 11.37 1.93 -5.27
CA TYR A 14 12.28 1.74 -6.40
C TYR A 14 12.70 3.08 -7.00
N ASN A 15 13.98 3.44 -6.84
CA ASN A 15 14.54 4.72 -7.26
C ASN A 15 13.76 5.91 -6.68
N GLU A 16 13.66 5.96 -5.32
CA GLU A 16 12.92 6.97 -4.56
C GLU A 16 13.81 7.77 -3.60
N ALA A 17 15.13 7.82 -3.84
CA ALA A 17 16.08 8.52 -2.97
C ALA A 17 15.69 9.97 -2.68
N ALA A 18 15.05 10.65 -3.65
CA ALA A 18 14.63 12.06 -3.52
C ALA A 18 13.42 12.25 -2.57
N ALA A 19 12.57 11.24 -2.38
CA ALA A 19 11.32 11.37 -1.62
C ALA A 19 11.30 10.56 -0.33
N ILE A 20 11.92 9.38 -0.33
CA ILE A 20 11.80 8.37 0.74
C ILE A 20 12.18 8.91 2.12
N GLY A 21 13.21 9.77 2.20
CA GLY A 21 13.67 10.34 3.47
C GLY A 21 12.60 11.21 4.14
N GLN A 22 11.91 12.06 3.37
CA GLN A 22 10.83 12.89 3.88
C GLN A 22 9.62 12.06 4.27
N VAL A 23 9.27 11.04 3.49
CA VAL A 23 8.17 10.11 3.82
C VAL A 23 8.44 9.45 5.17
N ILE A 24 9.62 8.87 5.38
CA ILE A 24 10.00 8.20 6.63
C ILE A 24 9.99 9.19 7.81
N ALA A 25 10.56 10.38 7.63
CA ALA A 25 10.63 11.41 8.67
C ALA A 25 9.25 11.90 9.13
N SER A 26 8.23 11.82 8.25
CA SER A 26 6.85 12.24 8.52
C SER A 26 5.99 11.15 9.16
N ILE A 27 6.47 9.90 9.26
CA ILE A 27 5.76 8.82 9.92
C ILE A 27 5.77 9.04 11.44
N PRO A 28 4.60 9.01 12.12
CA PRO A 28 4.54 9.14 13.57
C PRO A 28 5.29 7.98 14.25
N ARG A 29 6.05 8.29 15.29
CA ARG A 29 6.83 7.28 16.07
C ARG A 29 5.97 6.44 17.01
N VAL A 30 4.84 6.98 17.42
CA VAL A 30 3.88 6.32 18.32
C VAL A 30 2.46 6.65 17.87
N ILE A 31 1.58 5.68 17.90
CA ILE A 31 0.14 5.82 17.66
C ILE A 31 -0.59 5.11 18.80
N ASP A 32 -1.24 5.88 19.69
CA ASP A 32 -2.05 5.36 20.80
C ASP A 32 -1.34 4.21 21.56
N GLU A 33 -0.21 4.47 22.19
CA GLU A 33 0.62 3.50 22.93
C GLU A 33 1.26 2.39 22.07
N ARG A 34 1.13 2.45 20.72
CA ARG A 34 1.78 1.53 19.80
C ARG A 34 3.05 2.14 19.25
N GLU A 35 4.15 1.44 19.42
CA GLU A 35 5.40 1.81 18.78
C GLU A 35 5.31 1.60 17.26
N VAL A 36 5.76 2.58 16.47
CA VAL A 36 5.74 2.53 15.00
C VAL A 36 7.16 2.30 14.50
N SER A 37 7.34 1.22 13.74
CA SER A 37 8.57 0.91 13.03
C SER A 37 8.37 1.05 11.52
N CYS A 38 9.39 1.52 10.82
CA CYS A 38 9.37 1.66 9.36
C CYS A 38 10.21 0.55 8.72
N LEU A 39 9.62 -0.15 7.74
CA LEU A 39 10.26 -1.19 6.94
C LEU A 39 10.19 -0.81 5.46
N VAL A 40 11.33 -0.46 4.89
CA VAL A 40 11.47 -0.18 3.45
C VAL A 40 11.88 -1.45 2.72
N VAL A 41 11.18 -1.78 1.65
CA VAL A 41 11.62 -2.81 0.70
C VAL A 41 12.15 -2.11 -0.55
N ASP A 42 13.47 -2.04 -0.65
CA ASP A 42 14.17 -1.49 -1.81
C ASP A 42 14.21 -2.53 -2.94
N ASP A 43 13.44 -2.28 -3.98
CA ASP A 43 13.25 -3.20 -5.10
C ASP A 43 14.38 -3.09 -6.16
N GLY A 44 15.62 -3.16 -5.69
CA GLY A 44 16.80 -3.14 -6.55
C GLY A 44 17.16 -1.74 -7.09
N SER A 45 16.97 -0.68 -6.31
CA SER A 45 17.31 0.69 -6.68
C SER A 45 18.79 0.89 -6.96
N VAL A 46 19.09 1.85 -7.84
CA VAL A 46 20.47 2.25 -8.21
C VAL A 46 20.80 3.70 -7.81
N ASP A 47 19.85 4.42 -7.19
CA ASP A 47 19.96 5.85 -6.89
C ASP A 47 20.30 6.16 -5.41
N GLY A 48 20.59 5.15 -4.58
CA GLY A 48 20.86 5.36 -3.15
C GLY A 48 19.62 5.32 -2.25
N THR A 49 18.46 4.87 -2.74
CA THR A 49 17.20 4.77 -1.97
C THR A 49 17.40 4.03 -0.63
N ALA A 50 18.09 2.87 -0.65
CA ALA A 50 18.32 2.07 0.55
C ALA A 50 19.16 2.79 1.61
N GLU A 51 20.19 3.53 1.18
CA GLU A 51 21.08 4.30 2.03
C GLU A 51 20.34 5.45 2.70
N VAL A 52 19.54 6.18 1.92
CA VAL A 52 18.66 7.26 2.44
C VAL A 52 17.67 6.71 3.47
N ALA A 53 17.03 5.59 3.17
CA ALA A 53 16.06 4.96 4.09
C ALA A 53 16.70 4.56 5.42
N ARG A 54 17.89 3.92 5.39
CA ARG A 54 18.65 3.57 6.61
C ARG A 54 19.06 4.81 7.40
N GLY A 55 19.49 5.87 6.72
CA GLY A 55 19.86 7.14 7.35
C GLY A 55 18.72 7.81 8.09
N HIS A 56 17.46 7.52 7.75
CA HIS A 56 16.26 7.98 8.44
C HIS A 56 15.70 6.99 9.47
N GLY A 57 16.44 5.90 9.76
CA GLY A 57 16.11 4.93 10.82
C GLY A 57 15.12 3.85 10.40
N ALA A 58 14.92 3.61 9.10
CA ALA A 58 14.13 2.50 8.63
C ALA A 58 14.91 1.19 8.61
N PHE A 59 14.25 0.07 8.90
CA PHE A 59 14.73 -1.24 8.50
C PHE A 59 14.64 -1.36 6.97
N VAL A 60 15.66 -1.96 6.34
CA VAL A 60 15.68 -2.08 4.87
C VAL A 60 15.94 -3.53 4.47
N VAL A 61 14.98 -4.08 3.72
CA VAL A 61 15.14 -5.30 2.94
C VAL A 61 15.41 -4.91 1.50
N ARG A 62 16.41 -5.48 0.85
CA ARG A 62 16.78 -5.14 -0.52
C ARG A 62 16.70 -6.33 -1.45
N HIS A 63 16.00 -6.18 -2.58
CA HIS A 63 16.05 -7.11 -3.68
C HIS A 63 17.32 -6.91 -4.52
N VAL A 64 17.85 -7.99 -5.07
CA VAL A 64 19.05 -7.92 -5.93
C VAL A 64 18.75 -7.24 -7.26
N VAL A 65 17.52 -7.42 -7.78
CA VAL A 65 17.03 -6.84 -9.02
C VAL A 65 15.60 -6.32 -8.80
N ASN A 66 15.12 -5.45 -9.69
CA ASN A 66 13.73 -5.01 -9.66
C ASN A 66 12.81 -6.20 -9.97
N LEU A 67 11.96 -6.54 -9.02
CA LEU A 67 10.96 -7.61 -9.10
C LEU A 67 9.52 -7.08 -9.25
N GLY A 68 9.33 -5.77 -9.14
CA GLY A 68 8.06 -5.05 -9.21
C GLY A 68 7.44 -4.74 -7.85
N VAL A 69 6.60 -3.68 -7.84
CA VAL A 69 5.98 -3.15 -6.62
C VAL A 69 5.19 -4.21 -5.84
N GLY A 70 4.52 -5.13 -6.53
CA GLY A 70 3.79 -6.23 -5.90
C GLY A 70 4.72 -7.19 -5.15
N ALA A 71 5.85 -7.56 -5.77
CA ALA A 71 6.86 -8.41 -5.13
C ALA A 71 7.46 -7.71 -3.89
N ALA A 72 7.77 -6.40 -4.01
CA ALA A 72 8.27 -5.61 -2.89
C ALA A 72 7.25 -5.51 -1.75
N THR A 73 5.97 -5.26 -2.08
CA THR A 73 4.88 -5.23 -1.09
C THR A 73 4.75 -6.58 -0.36
N ARG A 74 4.75 -7.71 -1.10
CA ARG A 74 4.70 -9.05 -0.50
C ARG A 74 5.87 -9.32 0.44
N THR A 75 7.08 -8.97 0.01
CA THR A 75 8.28 -9.10 0.84
C THR A 75 8.13 -8.32 2.13
N GLY A 76 7.64 -7.07 2.05
CA GLY A 76 7.42 -6.23 3.22
C GLY A 76 6.34 -6.75 4.16
N LEU A 77 5.19 -7.19 3.63
CA LEU A 77 4.11 -7.77 4.43
C LEU A 77 4.57 -9.05 5.14
N ARG A 78 5.34 -9.90 4.45
CA ARG A 78 5.89 -11.12 5.01
C ARG A 78 6.90 -10.81 6.12
N ALA A 79 7.82 -9.86 5.90
CA ALA A 79 8.78 -9.44 6.92
C ALA A 79 8.10 -8.78 8.13
N ALA A 80 7.05 -7.97 7.92
CA ALA A 80 6.28 -7.37 9.00
C ALA A 80 5.56 -8.41 9.87
N ARG A 81 5.13 -9.55 9.30
CA ARG A 81 4.59 -10.68 10.07
C ARG A 81 5.62 -11.26 11.03
N GLU A 82 6.87 -11.43 10.58
CA GLU A 82 7.96 -11.95 11.42
C GLU A 82 8.36 -10.99 12.54
N LEU A 83 8.08 -9.69 12.40
CA LEU A 83 8.33 -8.68 13.42
C LEU A 83 7.28 -8.60 14.53
N ASP A 84 6.34 -9.55 14.58
CA ASP A 84 5.27 -9.64 15.58
C ASP A 84 4.42 -8.35 15.69
N SER A 85 4.09 -7.77 14.54
CA SER A 85 3.27 -6.56 14.46
C SER A 85 1.78 -6.85 14.68
N GLU A 86 1.09 -6.00 15.46
CA GLU A 86 -0.37 -6.02 15.63
C GLU A 86 -1.08 -5.47 14.40
N VAL A 87 -0.54 -4.38 13.86
CA VAL A 87 -1.06 -3.68 12.68
C VAL A 87 0.07 -3.46 11.68
N ILE A 88 -0.21 -3.71 10.42
CA ILE A 88 0.70 -3.40 9.33
C ILE A 88 0.05 -2.37 8.42
N VAL A 89 0.81 -1.33 8.05
CA VAL A 89 0.34 -0.30 7.12
C VAL A 89 1.25 -0.29 5.90
N THR A 90 0.69 -0.36 4.71
CA THR A 90 1.44 -0.10 3.47
C THR A 90 1.26 1.36 3.06
N ILE A 91 2.31 2.00 2.57
CA ILE A 91 2.28 3.36 2.00
C ILE A 91 3.30 3.47 0.87
N ASP A 92 2.99 4.24 -0.16
CA ASP A 92 3.88 4.45 -1.30
C ASP A 92 5.04 5.40 -0.94
N ALA A 93 6.22 5.18 -1.55
CA ALA A 93 7.45 5.92 -1.27
C ALA A 93 7.51 7.32 -1.94
N ASP A 94 6.61 7.62 -2.88
CA ASP A 94 6.62 8.82 -3.73
C ASP A 94 6.03 10.08 -3.08
N GLY A 95 5.54 9.95 -1.83
CA GLY A 95 4.95 11.05 -1.07
C GLY A 95 3.56 11.48 -1.53
N GLN A 96 2.86 10.69 -2.34
CA GLN A 96 1.46 10.99 -2.74
C GLN A 96 0.45 10.80 -1.61
N HIS A 97 0.81 10.09 -0.56
CA HIS A 97 0.02 9.93 0.66
C HIS A 97 0.67 10.70 1.81
N ASP A 98 -0.15 11.35 2.64
CA ASP A 98 0.33 12.01 3.86
C ASP A 98 0.57 10.97 4.96
N PRO A 99 1.84 10.75 5.40
CA PRO A 99 2.13 9.77 6.45
C PRO A 99 1.46 10.10 7.80
N ALA A 100 1.06 11.35 8.05
CA ALA A 100 0.32 11.71 9.26
C ALA A 100 -1.06 11.03 9.33
N GLU A 101 -1.64 10.65 8.19
CA GLU A 101 -2.93 9.94 8.13
C GLU A 101 -2.83 8.45 8.53
N ILE A 102 -1.61 7.89 8.69
CA ILE A 102 -1.39 6.52 9.19
C ILE A 102 -2.12 6.31 10.52
N ALA A 103 -2.06 7.30 11.42
CA ALA A 103 -2.75 7.23 12.69
C ALA A 103 -4.27 7.03 12.54
N SER A 104 -4.88 7.70 11.57
CA SER A 104 -6.31 7.57 11.28
C SER A 104 -6.68 6.19 10.75
N LEU A 105 -5.84 5.60 9.87
CA LEU A 105 -6.05 4.23 9.38
C LEU A 105 -5.94 3.22 10.52
N VAL A 106 -4.91 3.34 11.37
CA VAL A 106 -4.69 2.43 12.49
C VAL A 106 -5.84 2.50 13.49
N ARG A 107 -6.31 3.70 13.86
CA ARG A 107 -7.47 3.86 14.76
C ARG A 107 -8.73 3.27 14.14
N CYS A 108 -9.01 3.58 12.88
CA CYS A 108 -10.17 3.03 12.18
C CYS A 108 -10.14 1.50 12.17
N LEU A 109 -8.98 0.89 11.94
CA LEU A 109 -8.81 -0.56 11.96
C LEU A 109 -9.08 -1.15 13.35
N VAL A 110 -8.42 -0.61 14.37
CA VAL A 110 -8.44 -1.17 15.73
C VAL A 110 -9.78 -0.91 16.43
N GLU A 111 -10.23 0.35 16.47
CA GLU A 111 -11.47 0.74 17.15
C GLU A 111 -12.71 0.23 16.39
N GLY A 112 -12.65 0.20 15.06
CA GLY A 112 -13.72 -0.31 14.21
C GLY A 112 -13.79 -1.83 14.11
N GLY A 113 -12.79 -2.56 14.63
CA GLY A 113 -12.70 -4.02 14.53
C GLY A 113 -12.63 -4.50 13.08
N HIS A 114 -11.99 -3.71 12.20
CA HIS A 114 -11.85 -4.07 10.80
C HIS A 114 -10.62 -4.96 10.58
N ASP A 115 -10.70 -5.87 9.61
CA ASP A 115 -9.58 -6.70 9.18
C ASP A 115 -8.65 -5.91 8.23
N VAL A 116 -9.23 -5.04 7.39
CA VAL A 116 -8.50 -4.18 6.44
C VAL A 116 -9.12 -2.78 6.38
N VAL A 117 -8.30 -1.74 6.37
CA VAL A 117 -8.72 -0.35 6.08
C VAL A 117 -8.00 0.14 4.83
N ILE A 118 -8.75 0.70 3.88
CA ILE A 118 -8.22 1.22 2.62
C ILE A 118 -8.33 2.74 2.64
N GLY A 119 -7.20 3.43 2.56
CA GLY A 119 -7.16 4.88 2.36
C GLY A 119 -7.60 5.23 0.95
N SER A 120 -8.75 5.90 0.83
CA SER A 120 -9.37 6.22 -0.46
C SER A 120 -9.20 7.69 -0.81
N ARG A 121 -8.47 7.97 -1.89
CA ARG A 121 -8.31 9.30 -2.47
C ARG A 121 -9.59 9.77 -3.19
N ILE A 122 -10.38 8.82 -3.66
CA ILE A 122 -11.62 9.09 -4.41
C ILE A 122 -12.73 9.62 -3.50
N LEU A 123 -12.74 9.25 -2.22
CA LEU A 123 -13.71 9.78 -1.25
C LEU A 123 -13.45 11.25 -0.90
N GLN A 124 -12.22 11.74 -1.12
CA GLN A 124 -11.85 13.13 -0.91
C GLN A 124 -10.85 13.58 -2.02
N PRO A 125 -11.31 13.76 -3.26
CA PRO A 125 -10.45 13.94 -4.44
C PRO A 125 -9.86 15.37 -4.56
N ASN A 126 -9.57 16.05 -3.45
CA ASN A 126 -9.04 17.41 -3.43
C ASN A 126 -7.69 17.48 -4.16
N GLY A 127 -7.64 18.30 -5.21
CA GLY A 127 -6.44 18.50 -6.02
C GLY A 127 -6.12 17.36 -7.00
N MET A 128 -6.96 16.32 -7.07
CA MET A 128 -6.75 15.20 -8.00
C MET A 128 -7.13 15.60 -9.44
N PRO A 129 -6.25 15.43 -10.44
CA PRO A 129 -6.61 15.67 -11.84
C PRO A 129 -7.78 14.80 -12.28
N ILE A 130 -8.71 15.38 -13.06
CA ILE A 130 -9.92 14.68 -13.52
C ILE A 130 -9.58 13.40 -14.29
N SER A 131 -8.51 13.41 -15.10
CA SER A 131 -8.02 12.24 -15.81
C SER A 131 -7.64 11.08 -14.89
N ARG A 132 -7.04 11.37 -13.73
CA ARG A 132 -6.70 10.36 -12.71
C ARG A 132 -7.95 9.84 -11.99
N ILE A 133 -8.92 10.70 -11.72
CA ILE A 133 -10.22 10.28 -11.17
C ILE A 133 -10.90 9.31 -12.15
N ALA A 134 -10.99 9.67 -13.43
CA ALA A 134 -11.60 8.81 -14.45
C ALA A 134 -10.87 7.45 -14.59
N ALA A 135 -9.53 7.45 -14.59
CA ALA A 135 -8.73 6.22 -14.64
C ALA A 135 -8.98 5.34 -13.40
N ASN A 136 -9.02 5.91 -12.20
CA ASN A 136 -9.31 5.16 -10.98
C ASN A 136 -10.74 4.58 -10.98
N LEU A 137 -11.73 5.35 -11.42
CA LEU A 137 -13.10 4.85 -11.54
C LEU A 137 -13.22 3.69 -12.54
N LEU A 138 -12.50 3.76 -13.66
CA LEU A 138 -12.42 2.65 -14.63
C LEU A 138 -11.80 1.39 -13.98
N LEU A 139 -10.68 1.55 -13.25
CA LEU A 139 -10.02 0.42 -12.58
C LEU A 139 -10.89 -0.14 -11.43
N ASN A 140 -11.63 0.72 -10.72
CA ASN A 140 -12.61 0.27 -9.74
C ASN A 140 -13.73 -0.54 -10.39
N ALA A 141 -14.23 -0.12 -11.56
CA ALA A 141 -15.25 -0.85 -12.30
C ALA A 141 -14.72 -2.22 -12.77
N ILE A 142 -13.49 -2.30 -13.28
CA ILE A 142 -12.85 -3.56 -13.65
C ILE A 142 -12.68 -4.46 -12.43
N THR A 143 -12.21 -3.91 -11.31
CA THR A 143 -12.07 -4.66 -10.04
C THR A 143 -13.42 -5.20 -9.58
N PHE A 144 -14.50 -4.40 -9.71
CA PHE A 144 -15.85 -4.86 -9.42
C PHE A 144 -16.30 -6.02 -10.33
N VAL A 145 -16.06 -5.93 -11.64
CA VAL A 145 -16.40 -7.02 -12.57
C VAL A 145 -15.65 -8.32 -12.23
N VAL A 146 -14.37 -8.21 -11.84
CA VAL A 146 -13.52 -9.38 -11.53
C VAL A 146 -13.87 -10.01 -10.18
N TYR A 147 -14.16 -9.20 -9.16
CA TYR A 147 -14.28 -9.67 -7.78
C TYR A 147 -15.69 -9.51 -7.17
N GLY A 148 -16.62 -8.84 -7.87
CA GLY A 148 -18.01 -8.66 -7.40
C GLY A 148 -18.16 -7.69 -6.23
N LYS A 149 -17.14 -6.87 -5.90
CA LYS A 149 -17.13 -5.99 -4.74
C LYS A 149 -16.86 -4.54 -5.12
N VAL A 150 -17.73 -3.64 -4.69
CA VAL A 150 -17.54 -2.19 -4.86
C VAL A 150 -16.52 -1.68 -3.86
N VAL A 151 -15.43 -1.10 -4.33
CA VAL A 151 -14.39 -0.46 -3.52
C VAL A 151 -14.18 0.95 -4.04
N SER A 152 -14.00 1.93 -3.15
CA SER A 152 -13.89 3.33 -3.54
C SER A 152 -12.56 3.69 -4.21
N ASP A 153 -11.45 3.03 -3.85
CA ASP A 153 -10.12 3.21 -4.45
C ASP A 153 -9.35 1.88 -4.43
N SER A 154 -9.59 1.04 -5.45
CA SER A 154 -8.96 -0.29 -5.56
C SER A 154 -7.44 -0.21 -5.76
N GLN A 155 -6.94 0.91 -6.31
CA GLN A 155 -5.54 1.10 -6.66
C GLN A 155 -4.71 1.82 -5.59
N SER A 156 -5.32 2.19 -4.46
CA SER A 156 -4.57 2.82 -3.38
C SER A 156 -3.52 1.86 -2.80
N GLY A 157 -2.26 2.28 -2.73
CA GLY A 157 -1.19 1.60 -1.99
C GLY A 157 -1.28 1.81 -0.48
N PHE A 158 -2.11 2.74 -0.01
CA PHE A 158 -2.25 3.10 1.39
C PHE A 158 -3.34 2.27 2.08
N LYS A 159 -2.92 1.22 2.75
CA LYS A 159 -3.82 0.26 3.41
C LYS A 159 -3.29 -0.11 4.80
N ALA A 160 -4.19 -0.34 5.75
CA ALA A 160 -3.87 -0.94 7.04
C ALA A 160 -4.47 -2.35 7.12
N PHE A 161 -3.72 -3.27 7.71
CA PHE A 161 -4.07 -4.67 7.86
C PHE A 161 -3.97 -5.08 9.33
N SER A 162 -4.95 -5.83 9.83
CA SER A 162 -4.83 -6.53 11.10
C SER A 162 -3.88 -7.73 10.95
N ARG A 163 -3.24 -8.17 12.03
CA ARG A 163 -2.44 -9.39 12.02
C ARG A 163 -3.24 -10.58 11.48
N LYS A 164 -4.48 -10.73 11.93
CA LYS A 164 -5.38 -11.80 11.48
C LYS A 164 -5.56 -11.80 9.96
N SER A 165 -5.77 -10.63 9.34
CA SER A 165 -5.95 -10.57 7.88
C SER A 165 -4.70 -11.00 7.12
N LEU A 166 -3.51 -10.63 7.60
CA LEU A 166 -2.26 -11.01 6.96
C LEU A 166 -1.92 -12.50 7.10
N ASP A 167 -2.43 -13.16 8.13
CA ASP A 167 -2.24 -14.60 8.28
C ASP A 167 -3.08 -15.41 7.28
N ILE A 168 -4.10 -14.77 6.69
CA ILE A 168 -5.07 -15.38 5.77
C ILE A 168 -4.81 -14.97 4.31
N ILE A 169 -4.42 -13.70 4.07
CA ILE A 169 -4.22 -13.15 2.71
C ILE A 169 -3.01 -13.80 2.03
N GLU A 170 -3.24 -14.36 0.85
CA GLU A 170 -2.22 -14.92 -0.03
C GLU A 170 -2.07 -14.06 -1.28
N LEU A 171 -0.86 -13.54 -1.52
CA LEU A 171 -0.56 -12.63 -2.63
C LEU A 171 0.52 -13.22 -3.53
N ASP A 172 0.29 -13.18 -4.85
CA ASP A 172 1.19 -13.70 -5.87
C ASP A 172 1.66 -12.66 -6.88
N SER A 173 0.93 -11.54 -7.01
CA SER A 173 1.24 -10.48 -7.97
C SER A 173 2.61 -9.88 -7.75
N ALA A 174 3.32 -9.64 -8.87
CA ALA A 174 4.59 -8.92 -8.87
C ALA A 174 4.42 -7.43 -9.17
N GLY A 175 3.42 -7.03 -9.95
CA GLY A 175 3.18 -5.66 -10.38
C GLY A 175 2.06 -4.94 -9.62
N TYR A 176 1.51 -3.91 -10.26
CA TYR A 176 0.46 -3.06 -9.68
C TYR A 176 -0.88 -3.77 -9.46
N GLU A 177 -1.09 -4.90 -10.11
CA GLU A 177 -2.26 -5.76 -9.92
C GLU A 177 -2.40 -6.25 -8.47
N ILE A 178 -1.35 -6.17 -7.65
CA ILE A 178 -1.40 -6.50 -6.23
C ILE A 178 -2.48 -5.71 -5.48
N CYS A 179 -2.73 -4.46 -5.86
CA CYS A 179 -3.77 -3.66 -5.24
C CYS A 179 -5.17 -4.27 -5.44
N SER A 180 -5.45 -4.74 -6.67
CA SER A 180 -6.72 -5.42 -6.98
C SER A 180 -6.74 -6.85 -6.43
N GLU A 181 -5.59 -7.53 -6.36
CA GLU A 181 -5.49 -8.86 -5.74
C GLU A 181 -5.85 -8.83 -4.26
N ILE A 182 -5.39 -7.81 -3.51
CA ILE A 182 -5.78 -7.59 -2.11
C ILE A 182 -7.31 -7.49 -1.98
N ILE A 183 -7.98 -6.80 -2.91
CA ILE A 183 -9.45 -6.75 -2.91
C ILE A 183 -10.05 -8.14 -3.14
N GLY A 184 -9.47 -8.91 -4.05
CA GLY A 184 -9.88 -10.31 -4.28
C GLY A 184 -9.75 -11.18 -3.03
N GLU A 185 -8.66 -11.01 -2.28
CA GLU A 185 -8.45 -11.72 -1.02
C GLU A 185 -9.43 -11.30 0.08
N ILE A 186 -9.74 -9.99 0.18
CA ILE A 186 -10.79 -9.47 1.08
C ILE A 186 -12.13 -10.15 0.80
N VAL A 187 -12.48 -10.29 -0.48
CA VAL A 187 -13.75 -10.94 -0.89
C VAL A 187 -13.73 -12.44 -0.62
N ARG A 188 -12.67 -13.14 -1.04
CA ARG A 188 -12.51 -14.59 -0.90
C ARG A 188 -12.61 -15.04 0.55
N ASN A 189 -11.93 -14.30 1.43
CA ASN A 189 -11.83 -14.64 2.84
C ASN A 189 -12.88 -13.94 3.71
N GLN A 190 -13.86 -13.25 3.09
CA GLN A 190 -14.95 -12.54 3.78
C GLN A 190 -14.45 -11.57 4.86
N LEU A 191 -13.31 -10.91 4.61
CA LEU A 191 -12.72 -9.99 5.56
C LEU A 191 -13.56 -8.72 5.70
N ASN A 192 -13.70 -8.23 6.95
CA ASN A 192 -14.35 -6.98 7.25
C ASN A 192 -13.43 -5.82 6.87
N TYR A 193 -13.84 -4.98 5.90
CA TYR A 193 -13.03 -3.86 5.46
C TYR A 193 -13.80 -2.53 5.51
N LYS A 194 -13.03 -1.44 5.62
CA LYS A 194 -13.54 -0.07 5.58
C LYS A 194 -12.70 0.77 4.62
N SER A 195 -13.35 1.64 3.84
CA SER A 195 -12.66 2.71 3.12
C SER A 195 -12.69 3.99 3.96
N LEU A 196 -11.52 4.61 4.15
CA LEU A 196 -11.34 5.87 4.87
C LEU A 196 -10.90 6.95 3.87
N PRO A 197 -11.55 8.15 3.84
CA PRO A 197 -11.06 9.23 3.00
C PRO A 197 -9.66 9.67 3.42
N VAL A 198 -8.75 9.79 2.44
CA VAL A 198 -7.39 10.29 2.63
C VAL A 198 -7.07 11.35 1.57
N LYS A 199 -6.19 12.28 1.93
CA LYS A 199 -5.73 13.32 1.02
C LYS A 199 -4.72 12.75 0.03
N ALA A 200 -4.85 13.16 -1.22
CA ALA A 200 -3.80 12.95 -2.22
C ALA A 200 -2.89 14.19 -2.25
N VAL A 201 -1.59 13.98 -2.08
CA VAL A 201 -0.57 15.03 -2.15
C VAL A 201 0.08 14.99 -3.54
N TYR A 202 -0.08 16.07 -4.31
CA TYR A 202 0.50 16.18 -5.64
C TYR A 202 1.67 17.17 -5.62
N THR A 203 2.88 16.66 -5.47
CA THR A 203 4.12 17.42 -5.63
C THR A 203 4.56 17.43 -7.10
N GLN A 204 5.44 18.36 -7.49
CA GLN A 204 6.07 18.33 -8.82
C GLN A 204 6.77 17.00 -9.08
N TYR A 205 7.41 16.43 -8.06
CA TYR A 205 8.09 15.15 -8.12
C TYR A 205 7.11 14.00 -8.42
N SER A 206 6.03 13.88 -7.64
CA SER A 206 5.03 12.82 -7.82
C SER A 206 4.25 12.93 -9.14
N GLN A 207 4.12 14.15 -9.69
CA GLN A 207 3.51 14.38 -11.00
C GLN A 207 4.43 13.97 -12.14
N ALA A 208 5.73 14.28 -12.05
CA ALA A 208 6.74 13.91 -13.04
C ALA A 208 6.97 12.39 -13.11
N LYS A 209 6.83 11.69 -11.98
CA LYS A 209 7.01 10.22 -11.85
C LYS A 209 5.72 9.42 -12.06
N GLY A 210 4.62 10.11 -12.39
CA GLY A 210 3.31 9.47 -12.63
C GLY A 210 3.41 8.27 -13.56
N GLN A 211 2.61 7.22 -13.27
CA GLN A 211 2.65 5.97 -14.03
C GLN A 211 2.43 6.21 -15.52
N PRO A 212 3.30 5.67 -16.40
CA PRO A 212 3.04 5.68 -17.84
C PRO A 212 1.71 5.00 -18.15
N PHE A 213 0.98 5.51 -19.15
CA PHE A 213 -0.29 4.95 -19.64
C PHE A 213 -0.19 3.42 -19.94
N LEU A 214 0.97 2.97 -20.41
CA LEU A 214 1.26 1.56 -20.67
C LEU A 214 1.15 0.66 -19.42
N ASN A 215 1.47 1.17 -18.23
CA ASN A 215 1.30 0.40 -16.99
C ASN A 215 -0.18 0.16 -16.67
N GLY A 216 -1.05 1.11 -17.00
CA GLY A 216 -2.51 0.93 -16.89
C GLY A 216 -3.04 -0.15 -17.83
N VAL A 217 -2.56 -0.21 -19.06
CA VAL A 217 -2.94 -1.25 -20.03
C VAL A 217 -2.48 -2.63 -19.56
N ASN A 218 -1.22 -2.75 -19.11
CA ASN A 218 -0.69 -4.01 -18.58
C ASN A 218 -1.47 -4.47 -17.34
N LEU A 219 -1.87 -3.55 -16.47
CA LEU A 219 -2.70 -3.85 -15.31
C LEU A 219 -4.05 -4.46 -15.74
N ILE A 220 -4.72 -3.84 -16.69
CA ILE A 220 -6.00 -4.34 -17.23
C ILE A 220 -5.85 -5.74 -17.83
N LEU A 221 -4.82 -5.96 -18.65
CA LEU A 221 -4.53 -7.26 -19.25
C LEU A 221 -4.26 -8.33 -18.18
N ASN A 222 -3.46 -8.02 -17.16
CA ASN A 222 -3.16 -8.95 -16.06
C ASN A 222 -4.40 -9.30 -15.24
N LEU A 223 -5.27 -8.34 -14.97
CA LEU A 223 -6.55 -8.59 -14.30
C LEU A 223 -7.46 -9.48 -15.13
N PHE A 224 -7.51 -9.27 -16.46
CA PHE A 224 -8.29 -10.09 -17.37
C PHE A 224 -7.77 -11.52 -17.47
N VAL A 225 -6.45 -11.71 -17.57
CA VAL A 225 -5.81 -13.04 -17.56
C VAL A 225 -6.11 -13.78 -16.25
N ARG A 226 -6.10 -13.07 -15.11
CA ARG A 226 -6.48 -13.67 -13.81
C ARG A 226 -7.94 -14.09 -13.76
N MET A 227 -8.84 -13.30 -14.34
CA MET A 227 -10.25 -13.67 -14.44
C MET A 227 -10.40 -14.99 -15.20
N LEU A 228 -9.69 -15.17 -16.32
CA LEU A 228 -9.74 -16.40 -17.13
C LEU A 228 -9.10 -17.62 -16.43
N ARG A 229 -8.11 -17.42 -15.57
CA ARG A 229 -7.47 -18.53 -14.81
C ARG A 229 -8.28 -18.99 -13.59
N ARG A 230 -9.31 -18.25 -13.20
CA ARG A 230 -10.18 -18.57 -12.05
C ARG A 230 -11.48 -19.29 -12.46
N VAL A 231 -11.72 -19.45 -13.76
CA VAL A 231 -12.74 -20.33 -14.35
C VAL A 231 -12.13 -21.70 -14.65
#